data_bc9492ad7393d47312cd0819cc1abfb4
#
_entry.id   bc9492ad7393d47312cd0819cc1abfb4
#
_cell.length_a   1.000
_cell.length_b   1.000
_cell.length_c   1.000
_cell.angle_alpha   90.00
_cell.angle_beta   90.00
_cell.angle_gamma   90.00
#
_symmetry.space_group_name_H-M   'P 1'
#
loop_
_entity.id
_entity.type
_entity.pdbx_description
1 polymer ?
#
loop_
_entity_poly.entity_id
_entity_poly.type
_entity_poly.pdbx_seq_one_letter_code
_entity_poly.pdbx_strand_id
1 'polypeptide(L)'
;GYELRTYPNVHKMHEGFLDYLDECNPDMLVAHAIAWADLPHLFNQLGELRERLSPVNRVIAPNKKTGAYRTTAQPIKGRLIFDTAAQWTDGSGFEGIWQKSGRGQAQSRKLDWFATELGFGGKLTNDIEGMTVFNGWKEYYDDFVDYCLVDTTLLRDCDEKLNCISYHIAMQQLAGVSFGSTHKVTRYFRGLMGRRTDLKAPSSYMEQRPELQAAWVMPPVAGRHEGVALVDFASLYPNIILSANLCYTTLVDSGGENILTIKVPPKYDSKTGTAIPGTGGTFHWRQDKMGLLPSVVKDMLDLRKKYKSLMYEADDAD
;
A
#
# COMPACT_ATOMS: atom_id res chain seq x y z
N GLY A 1 16.50 10.25 25.78
CA GLY A 1 15.68 11.17 26.56
C GLY A 1 14.72 11.93 25.66
N TYR A 2 13.68 12.49 26.22
CA TYR A 2 12.73 13.37 25.53
C TYR A 2 12.77 14.76 26.19
N GLU A 3 12.38 15.78 25.44
CA GLU A 3 12.25 17.16 25.90
C GLU A 3 10.76 17.53 25.91
N LEU A 4 10.25 17.97 27.07
CA LEU A 4 8.89 18.48 27.20
C LEU A 4 8.90 20.00 27.03
N ARG A 5 8.20 20.51 26.03
CA ARG A 5 8.01 21.94 25.80
C ARG A 5 6.57 22.32 26.15
N THR A 6 6.41 23.27 27.04
CA THR A 6 5.10 23.78 27.47
C THR A 6 4.86 25.19 26.95
N TYR A 7 3.61 25.53 26.69
CA TYR A 7 3.23 26.80 26.10
C TYR A 7 2.03 27.42 26.84
N PRO A 8 1.94 28.76 26.93
CA PRO A 8 0.89 29.42 27.68
C PRO A 8 -0.51 29.26 27.09
N ASN A 9 -0.63 28.95 25.81
CA ASN A 9 -1.89 28.71 25.13
C ASN A 9 -1.70 27.91 23.84
N VAL A 10 -2.81 27.44 23.28
CA VAL A 10 -2.85 26.60 22.07
C VAL A 10 -2.19 27.29 20.86
N HIS A 11 -2.37 28.61 20.70
CA HIS A 11 -1.77 29.34 19.58
C HIS A 11 -0.23 29.31 19.67
N LYS A 12 0.32 29.59 20.85
CA LYS A 12 1.77 29.50 21.08
C LYS A 12 2.31 28.09 20.97
N MET A 13 1.52 27.10 21.34
CA MET A 13 1.87 25.69 21.12
C MET A 13 1.96 25.37 19.62
N HIS A 14 1.02 25.85 18.82
CA HIS A 14 1.06 25.67 17.37
C HIS A 14 2.27 26.36 16.72
N GLU A 15 2.58 27.58 17.11
CA GLU A 15 3.79 28.28 16.66
C GLU A 15 5.05 27.47 17.02
N GLY A 16 5.18 27.07 18.28
CA GLY A 16 6.32 26.28 18.75
C GLY A 16 6.44 24.91 18.09
N PHE A 17 5.32 24.27 17.76
CA PHE A 17 5.32 23.04 16.96
C PHE A 17 5.84 23.29 15.53
N LEU A 18 5.42 24.38 14.90
CA LEU A 18 5.89 24.74 13.56
C LEU A 18 7.36 25.14 13.56
N ASP A 19 7.83 25.87 14.59
CA ASP A 19 9.23 26.22 14.77
C ASP A 19 10.09 24.94 14.91
N TYR A 20 9.64 23.99 15.72
CA TYR A 20 10.30 22.69 15.84
C TYR A 20 10.27 21.88 14.53
N LEU A 21 9.16 21.93 13.79
CA LEU A 21 9.05 21.28 12.49
C LEU A 21 10.01 21.88 11.45
N ASP A 22 10.21 23.20 11.50
CA ASP A 22 11.17 23.91 10.64
C ASP A 22 12.63 23.59 11.06
N GLU A 23 12.89 23.50 12.37
CA GLU A 23 14.22 23.11 12.92
C GLU A 23 14.60 21.68 12.52
N CYS A 24 13.72 20.71 12.74
CA CYS A 24 13.98 19.30 12.44
C CYS A 24 13.92 19.00 10.94
N ASN A 25 13.13 19.75 10.21
CA ASN A 25 12.86 19.60 8.78
C ASN A 25 12.70 18.14 8.30
N PRO A 26 11.78 17.34 8.88
CA PRO A 26 11.68 15.93 8.58
C PRO A 26 11.14 15.70 7.16
N ASP A 27 11.65 14.66 6.49
CA ASP A 27 11.16 14.24 5.17
C ASP A 27 9.79 13.57 5.25
N MET A 28 9.45 12.98 6.40
CA MET A 28 8.23 12.20 6.61
C MET A 28 7.57 12.50 7.95
N LEU A 29 6.25 12.66 7.93
CA LEU A 29 5.41 12.69 9.12
C LEU A 29 4.64 11.37 9.20
N VAL A 30 4.80 10.69 10.33
CA VAL A 30 4.22 9.36 10.58
C VAL A 30 3.26 9.46 11.76
N ALA A 31 2.04 9.03 11.60
CA ALA A 31 1.12 8.82 12.71
C ALA A 31 0.06 7.75 12.37
N HIS A 32 -0.62 7.27 13.39
CA HIS A 32 -1.66 6.26 13.27
C HIS A 32 -3.00 6.94 12.99
N ALA A 33 -3.55 6.69 11.79
CA ALA A 33 -4.78 7.33 11.31
C ALA A 33 -4.64 8.83 10.97
N ILE A 34 -3.45 9.29 10.66
CA ILE A 34 -3.13 10.70 10.39
C ILE A 34 -3.99 11.33 9.30
N ALA A 35 -4.41 10.58 8.30
CA ALA A 35 -5.12 11.10 7.14
C ALA A 35 -6.55 11.55 7.47
N TRP A 36 -7.18 10.99 8.48
CA TRP A 36 -8.57 11.32 8.82
C TRP A 36 -8.73 11.90 10.24
N ALA A 37 -7.72 11.81 11.09
CA ALA A 37 -7.74 12.37 12.45
C ALA A 37 -6.81 13.58 12.58
N ASP A 38 -5.52 13.34 12.70
CA ASP A 38 -4.57 14.37 13.12
C ASP A 38 -4.38 15.49 12.11
N LEU A 39 -4.16 15.15 10.85
CA LEU A 39 -3.84 16.14 9.83
C LEU A 39 -5.01 17.06 9.45
N PRO A 40 -6.27 16.58 9.32
CA PRO A 40 -7.41 17.46 9.17
C PRO A 40 -7.61 18.39 10.36
N HIS A 41 -7.38 17.90 11.59
CA HIS A 41 -7.45 18.72 12.79
C HIS A 41 -6.40 19.84 12.77
N LEU A 42 -5.13 19.48 12.56
CA LEU A 42 -4.04 20.45 12.43
C LEU A 42 -4.30 21.49 11.33
N PHE A 43 -4.75 21.04 10.16
CA PHE A 43 -5.08 21.93 9.04
C PHE A 43 -6.09 23.00 9.43
N ASN A 44 -7.11 22.63 10.21
CA ASN A 44 -8.15 23.54 10.66
C ASN A 44 -7.66 24.46 11.79
N GLN A 45 -6.92 23.92 12.76
CA GLN A 45 -6.45 24.67 13.94
C GLN A 45 -5.35 25.68 13.60
N LEU A 46 -4.47 25.37 12.66
CA LEU A 46 -3.37 26.25 12.26
C LEU A 46 -3.83 27.45 11.43
N GLY A 47 -5.03 27.43 10.84
CA GLY A 47 -5.54 28.55 10.07
C GLY A 47 -4.58 29.02 8.98
N GLU A 48 -4.12 30.26 9.05
CA GLU A 48 -3.17 30.85 8.09
C GLU A 48 -1.74 30.27 8.24
N LEU A 49 -1.39 29.81 9.43
CA LEU A 49 -0.06 29.21 9.69
C LEU A 49 0.14 27.83 9.05
N ARG A 50 -0.94 27.20 8.55
CA ARG A 50 -0.90 25.83 8.01
C ARG A 50 0.09 25.63 6.87
N GLU A 51 0.39 26.67 6.10
CA GLU A 51 1.35 26.57 4.98
C GLU A 51 2.76 26.25 5.47
N ARG A 52 3.11 26.61 6.71
CA ARG A 52 4.39 26.27 7.37
C ARG A 52 4.56 24.77 7.62
N LEU A 53 3.50 23.96 7.57
CA LEU A 53 3.66 22.50 7.57
C LEU A 53 4.51 22.01 6.41
N SER A 54 4.57 22.78 5.33
CA SER A 54 5.27 22.45 4.08
C SER A 54 6.56 23.26 3.94
N PRO A 55 7.71 22.63 3.65
CA PRO A 55 8.95 23.34 3.40
C PRO A 55 8.91 24.21 2.12
N VAL A 56 7.87 24.08 1.32
CA VAL A 56 7.63 24.89 0.11
C VAL A 56 6.33 25.70 0.21
N ASN A 57 5.82 25.89 1.43
CA ASN A 57 4.60 26.68 1.72
C ASN A 57 3.40 26.28 0.87
N ARG A 58 3.16 24.97 0.72
CA ARG A 58 2.04 24.46 -0.07
C ARG A 58 1.38 23.26 0.58
N VAL A 59 0.18 23.46 1.08
CA VAL A 59 -0.66 22.43 1.70
C VAL A 59 -2.01 22.34 0.98
N ILE A 60 -2.45 21.13 0.70
CA ILE A 60 -3.74 20.87 0.03
C ILE A 60 -4.79 20.65 1.11
N ALA A 61 -5.93 21.31 1.00
CA ALA A 61 -7.06 21.17 1.92
C ALA A 61 -7.64 19.73 1.92
N PRO A 62 -8.21 19.27 3.04
CA PRO A 62 -8.95 18.02 3.09
C PRO A 62 -10.17 18.04 2.19
N ASN A 63 -10.74 16.87 1.93
CA ASN A 63 -11.95 16.76 1.12
C ASN A 63 -13.13 17.50 1.80
N LYS A 64 -13.77 18.42 1.12
CA LYS A 64 -14.85 19.24 1.67
C LYS A 64 -16.07 18.45 2.17
N LYS A 65 -16.33 17.26 1.59
CA LYS A 65 -17.50 16.43 1.97
C LYS A 65 -17.21 15.55 3.18
N THR A 66 -15.99 15.03 3.29
CA THR A 66 -15.63 14.08 4.34
C THR A 66 -14.84 14.71 5.48
N GLY A 67 -14.30 15.92 5.28
CA GLY A 67 -13.40 16.57 6.22
C GLY A 67 -12.02 15.87 6.37
N ALA A 68 -11.75 14.83 5.59
CA ALA A 68 -10.58 13.99 5.72
C ALA A 68 -9.75 13.93 4.43
N TYR A 69 -8.52 13.46 4.54
CA TYR A 69 -7.68 13.10 3.39
C TYR A 69 -7.87 11.65 3.02
N ARG A 70 -7.56 11.30 1.77
CA ARG A 70 -7.35 9.90 1.42
C ARG A 70 -6.07 9.40 2.09
N THR A 71 -6.05 8.18 2.58
CA THR A 71 -4.90 7.55 3.25
C THR A 71 -3.62 7.53 2.41
N THR A 72 -3.75 7.65 1.10
CA THR A 72 -2.63 7.72 0.15
C THR A 72 -2.35 9.12 -0.36
N ALA A 73 -3.04 10.13 0.17
CA ALA A 73 -2.82 11.52 -0.22
C ALA A 73 -1.50 12.04 0.35
N GLN A 74 -0.85 12.93 -0.41
CA GLN A 74 0.34 13.65 0.02
C GLN A 74 0.01 15.16 0.01
N PRO A 75 -0.74 15.63 1.02
CA PRO A 75 -1.25 17.00 1.03
C PRO A 75 -0.20 18.04 1.37
N ILE A 76 0.81 17.70 2.16
CA ILE A 76 1.92 18.58 2.51
C ILE A 76 3.00 18.43 1.45
N LYS A 77 3.24 19.46 0.63
CA LYS A 77 4.26 19.38 -0.41
C LYS A 77 5.66 19.50 0.21
N GLY A 78 6.57 18.65 -0.28
CA GLY A 78 7.93 18.56 0.24
C GLY A 78 8.10 17.64 1.46
N ARG A 79 7.00 17.12 2.04
CA ARG A 79 7.03 16.10 3.10
C ARG A 79 6.12 14.93 2.75
N LEU A 80 6.51 13.74 3.13
CA LEU A 80 5.69 12.54 3.01
C LEU A 80 4.76 12.41 4.21
N ILE A 81 3.53 11.99 3.97
CA ILE A 81 2.57 11.62 5.00
C ILE A 81 2.42 10.10 4.99
N PHE A 82 2.69 9.47 6.11
CA PHE A 82 2.61 8.02 6.27
C PHE A 82 1.58 7.64 7.34
N ASP A 83 0.49 7.07 6.89
CA ASP A 83 -0.62 6.62 7.75
C ASP A 83 -0.44 5.14 8.08
N THR A 84 0.04 4.85 9.29
CA THR A 84 0.31 3.46 9.70
C THR A 84 -0.96 2.63 9.83
N ALA A 85 -2.08 3.21 10.24
CA ALA A 85 -3.36 2.48 10.29
C ALA A 85 -3.77 1.94 8.91
N ALA A 86 -3.50 2.70 7.85
CA ALA A 86 -3.77 2.29 6.48
C ALA A 86 -2.73 1.31 5.93
N GLN A 87 -1.46 1.48 6.28
CA GLN A 87 -0.37 0.67 5.72
C GLN A 87 -0.19 -0.67 6.45
N TRP A 88 -0.51 -0.71 7.74
CA TRP A 88 -0.48 -1.97 8.50
C TRP A 88 -1.67 -2.86 8.18
N THR A 89 -2.81 -2.26 7.84
CA THR A 89 -4.02 -2.95 7.41
C THR A 89 -4.22 -2.81 5.90
N ASP A 90 -5.26 -3.37 5.38
CA ASP A 90 -5.63 -3.37 3.96
C ASP A 90 -6.28 -2.03 3.47
N GLY A 91 -6.09 -0.92 4.17
CA GLY A 91 -6.78 0.34 3.86
C GLY A 91 -6.55 0.95 2.47
N SER A 92 -5.64 0.42 1.67
CA SER A 92 -5.29 0.93 0.33
C SER A 92 -5.59 -0.02 -0.83
N GLY A 93 -6.32 -1.10 -0.58
CA GLY A 93 -6.67 -2.11 -1.60
C GLY A 93 -5.57 -3.14 -1.86
N PHE A 94 -4.61 -3.25 -0.96
CA PHE A 94 -3.60 -4.29 -0.89
C PHE A 94 -3.58 -4.87 0.52
N GLU A 95 -3.16 -6.12 0.63
CA GLU A 95 -2.81 -6.71 1.91
C GLU A 95 -1.84 -5.79 2.63
N GLY A 96 -2.24 -5.32 3.81
CA GLY A 96 -1.38 -4.53 4.67
C GLY A 96 -0.15 -5.32 5.10
N ILE A 97 0.82 -4.64 5.66
CA ILE A 97 2.07 -5.30 6.11
C ILE A 97 1.79 -6.38 7.15
N TRP A 98 0.74 -6.24 7.95
CA TRP A 98 0.31 -7.23 8.94
C TRP A 98 0.04 -8.59 8.29
N GLN A 99 -0.77 -8.61 7.23
CA GLN A 99 -1.12 -9.84 6.53
C GLN A 99 0.08 -10.40 5.75
N LYS A 100 0.89 -9.52 5.13
CA LYS A 100 2.12 -9.91 4.42
C LYS A 100 3.15 -10.57 5.32
N SER A 101 3.15 -10.24 6.61
CA SER A 101 4.02 -10.88 7.62
C SER A 101 3.50 -12.23 8.12
N GLY A 102 2.50 -12.81 7.46
CA GLY A 102 1.98 -14.14 7.78
C GLY A 102 0.99 -14.20 8.96
N ARG A 103 0.59 -13.05 9.51
CA ARG A 103 -0.29 -12.99 10.69
C ARG A 103 -1.79 -13.09 10.39
N GLY A 104 -2.15 -13.30 9.12
CA GLY A 104 -3.56 -13.31 8.71
C GLY A 104 -4.18 -11.91 8.64
N GLN A 105 -5.51 -11.83 8.69
CA GLN A 105 -6.21 -10.58 8.62
C GLN A 105 -6.21 -9.84 9.97
N ALA A 106 -5.87 -8.54 9.98
CA ALA A 106 -5.95 -7.72 11.18
C ALA A 106 -7.40 -7.60 11.66
N GLN A 107 -7.64 -7.87 12.94
CA GLN A 107 -8.98 -7.83 13.54
C GLN A 107 -9.39 -6.42 13.97
N SER A 108 -8.42 -5.50 14.10
CA SER A 108 -8.65 -4.12 14.48
C SER A 108 -7.67 -3.19 13.74
N ARG A 109 -8.04 -1.92 13.65
CA ARG A 109 -7.18 -0.84 13.13
C ARG A 109 -6.63 0.07 14.23
N LYS A 110 -6.84 -0.26 15.49
CA LYS A 110 -6.38 0.54 16.63
C LYS A 110 -4.91 0.25 16.90
N LEU A 111 -4.13 1.30 17.22
CA LEU A 111 -2.73 1.17 17.62
C LEU A 111 -2.57 0.25 18.83
N ASP A 112 -3.45 0.40 19.81
CA ASP A 112 -3.50 -0.43 21.01
C ASP A 112 -3.59 -1.93 20.73
N TRP A 113 -4.43 -2.31 19.76
CA TRP A 113 -4.53 -3.70 19.32
C TRP A 113 -3.23 -4.22 18.71
N PHE A 114 -2.60 -3.43 17.81
CA PHE A 114 -1.32 -3.81 17.21
C PHE A 114 -0.21 -3.94 18.26
N ALA A 115 -0.14 -2.99 19.20
CA ALA A 115 0.85 -3.02 20.27
C ALA A 115 0.70 -4.27 21.13
N THR A 116 -0.54 -4.63 21.49
CA THR A 116 -0.84 -5.85 22.27
C THR A 116 -0.46 -7.12 21.52
N GLU A 117 -0.87 -7.25 20.26
CA GLU A 117 -0.58 -8.42 19.42
C GLU A 117 0.93 -8.58 19.12
N LEU A 118 1.66 -7.47 19.12
CA LEU A 118 3.11 -7.48 18.93
C LEU A 118 3.90 -7.66 20.25
N GLY A 119 3.21 -7.71 21.39
CA GLY A 119 3.81 -7.95 22.71
C GLY A 119 4.40 -6.72 23.39
N PHE A 120 4.01 -5.51 22.99
CA PHE A 120 4.45 -4.26 23.62
C PHE A 120 3.52 -3.77 24.74
N GLY A 121 2.42 -4.48 25.02
CA GLY A 121 1.37 -4.02 25.92
C GLY A 121 0.41 -3.04 25.24
N GLY A 122 -0.53 -2.52 26.01
CA GLY A 122 -1.54 -1.57 25.53
C GLY A 122 -1.23 -0.12 25.90
N LYS A 123 -2.17 0.76 25.56
CA LYS A 123 -2.13 2.17 25.94
C LYS A 123 -2.35 2.37 27.43
N LEU A 124 -1.64 3.31 28.05
CA LEU A 124 -1.73 3.62 29.47
C LEU A 124 -3.11 4.14 29.94
N THR A 125 -3.96 4.61 29.04
CA THR A 125 -5.30 5.15 29.40
C THR A 125 -6.22 4.14 30.10
N ASN A 126 -5.98 2.84 29.91
CA ASN A 126 -6.77 1.79 30.57
C ASN A 126 -6.34 1.51 32.02
N ASP A 127 -5.17 2.03 32.41
CA ASP A 127 -4.53 1.72 33.70
C ASP A 127 -4.75 2.83 34.73
N ILE A 128 -5.27 3.99 34.33
CA ILE A 128 -5.47 5.14 35.22
C ILE A 128 -6.97 5.40 35.35
N GLU A 129 -7.53 5.01 36.49
CA GLU A 129 -8.95 5.16 36.80
C GLU A 129 -9.40 6.62 36.73
N GLY A 130 -10.39 6.90 35.92
CA GLY A 130 -10.95 8.25 35.74
C GLY A 130 -10.23 9.14 34.71
N MET A 131 -9.06 8.75 34.18
CA MET A 131 -8.38 9.51 33.16
C MET A 131 -9.00 9.25 31.78
N THR A 132 -9.22 10.34 31.06
CA THR A 132 -9.62 10.31 29.64
C THR A 132 -8.76 11.30 28.85
N VAL A 133 -8.74 11.19 27.55
CA VAL A 133 -8.04 12.19 26.68
C VAL A 133 -8.62 13.61 26.80
N PHE A 134 -9.81 13.78 27.38
CA PHE A 134 -10.47 15.08 27.56
C PHE A 134 -10.14 15.77 28.89
N ASN A 135 -9.89 15.00 29.97
CA ASN A 135 -9.57 15.53 31.27
C ASN A 135 -8.10 15.33 31.69
N GLY A 136 -7.39 14.42 31.06
CA GLY A 136 -6.02 14.05 31.41
C GLY A 136 -5.07 15.27 31.51
N TRP A 137 -5.09 16.16 30.55
CA TRP A 137 -4.25 17.34 30.54
C TRP A 137 -4.53 18.35 31.66
N LYS A 138 -5.67 18.25 32.37
CA LYS A 138 -6.05 19.13 33.49
C LYS A 138 -5.88 18.47 34.85
N GLU A 139 -6.33 17.24 34.97
CA GLU A 139 -6.53 16.54 36.24
C GLU A 139 -5.42 15.50 36.49
N TYR A 140 -4.79 15.00 35.39
CA TYR A 140 -3.79 13.92 35.41
C TYR A 140 -2.60 14.30 34.52
N TYR A 141 -2.03 15.50 34.73
CA TYR A 141 -1.07 16.08 33.79
C TYR A 141 0.15 15.19 33.51
N ASP A 142 0.79 14.68 34.57
CA ASP A 142 2.00 13.87 34.42
C ASP A 142 1.69 12.53 33.74
N ASP A 143 0.62 11.87 34.15
CA ASP A 143 0.15 10.63 33.52
C ASP A 143 -0.25 10.85 32.05
N PHE A 144 -0.81 12.02 31.76
CA PHE A 144 -1.17 12.36 30.38
C PHE A 144 0.05 12.63 29.50
N VAL A 145 1.11 13.20 30.05
CA VAL A 145 2.41 13.36 29.35
C VAL A 145 3.02 11.99 29.06
N ASP A 146 3.02 11.09 30.04
CA ASP A 146 3.50 9.73 29.87
C ASP A 146 2.64 8.95 28.85
N TYR A 147 1.33 9.11 28.88
CA TYR A 147 0.44 8.57 27.86
C TYR A 147 0.81 9.03 26.45
N CYS A 148 1.03 10.33 26.24
CA CYS A 148 1.39 10.86 24.92
C CYS A 148 2.76 10.32 24.44
N LEU A 149 3.70 10.16 25.37
CA LEU A 149 5.02 9.60 25.08
C LEU A 149 4.91 8.12 24.68
N VAL A 150 4.16 7.35 25.46
CA VAL A 150 3.93 5.91 25.17
C VAL A 150 3.22 5.72 23.83
N ASP A 151 2.21 6.51 23.50
CA ASP A 151 1.53 6.44 22.20
C ASP A 151 2.51 6.64 21.02
N THR A 152 3.45 7.56 21.17
CA THR A 152 4.45 7.84 20.14
C THR A 152 5.50 6.72 20.04
N THR A 153 5.97 6.22 21.20
CA THR A 153 6.97 5.12 21.24
C THR A 153 6.38 3.81 20.75
N LEU A 154 5.12 3.47 21.12
CA LEU A 154 4.43 2.30 20.61
C LEU A 154 4.28 2.30 19.09
N LEU A 155 4.01 3.47 18.50
CA LEU A 155 3.94 3.59 17.04
C LEU A 155 5.26 3.22 16.38
N ARG A 156 6.38 3.74 16.89
CA ARG A 156 7.73 3.43 16.42
C ARG A 156 8.04 1.95 16.59
N ASP A 157 7.86 1.42 17.79
CA ASP A 157 8.23 0.05 18.14
C ASP A 157 7.43 -0.98 17.33
N CYS A 158 6.14 -0.70 17.10
CA CYS A 158 5.29 -1.50 16.22
C CYS A 158 5.78 -1.45 14.76
N ASP A 159 6.12 -0.26 14.24
CA ASP A 159 6.60 -0.15 12.86
C ASP A 159 7.96 -0.82 12.66
N GLU A 160 8.86 -0.68 13.62
CA GLU A 160 10.17 -1.37 13.61
C GLU A 160 9.97 -2.89 13.57
N LYS A 161 9.06 -3.44 14.37
CA LYS A 161 8.77 -4.89 14.37
C LYS A 161 8.05 -5.36 13.10
N LEU A 162 7.21 -4.53 12.52
CA LEU A 162 6.53 -4.80 11.25
C LEU A 162 7.39 -4.50 10.02
N ASN A 163 8.45 -3.70 10.18
CA ASN A 163 9.31 -3.23 9.08
C ASN A 163 8.54 -2.54 7.95
N CYS A 164 7.46 -1.83 8.25
CA CYS A 164 6.55 -1.30 7.24
C CYS A 164 7.18 -0.15 6.44
N ILE A 165 7.76 0.84 7.11
CA ILE A 165 8.45 1.96 6.45
C ILE A 165 9.63 1.43 5.63
N SER A 166 10.44 0.55 6.20
CA SER A 166 11.58 -0.08 5.52
C SER A 166 11.14 -0.87 4.27
N TYR A 167 10.01 -1.58 4.35
CA TYR A 167 9.42 -2.26 3.21
C TYR A 167 9.09 -1.27 2.07
N HIS A 168 8.44 -0.13 2.38
CA HIS A 168 8.09 0.87 1.36
C HIS A 168 9.32 1.54 0.77
N ILE A 169 10.39 1.78 1.55
CA ILE A 169 11.68 2.29 1.07
C ILE A 169 12.30 1.29 0.09
N ALA A 170 12.37 0.00 0.46
CA ALA A 170 12.89 -1.05 -0.41
C ALA A 170 12.09 -1.16 -1.72
N MET A 171 10.75 -1.06 -1.65
CA MET A 171 9.88 -1.07 -2.83
C MET A 171 10.10 0.16 -3.73
N GLN A 172 10.31 1.34 -3.15
CA GLN A 172 10.67 2.55 -3.89
C GLN A 172 11.99 2.37 -4.65
N GLN A 173 13.02 1.87 -3.96
CA GLN A 173 14.34 1.66 -4.54
C GLN A 173 14.31 0.62 -5.67
N LEU A 174 13.62 -0.51 -5.44
CA LEU A 174 13.50 -1.59 -6.41
C LEU A 174 12.77 -1.15 -7.68
N ALA A 175 11.66 -0.45 -7.54
CA ALA A 175 10.81 -0.07 -8.68
C ALA A 175 11.15 1.30 -9.29
N GLY A 176 11.86 2.19 -8.56
CA GLY A 176 12.13 3.56 -9.01
C GLY A 176 10.88 4.42 -9.11
N VAL A 177 9.94 4.23 -8.19
CA VAL A 177 8.70 5.01 -8.09
C VAL A 177 8.77 5.96 -6.91
N SER A 178 7.90 6.98 -6.87
CA SER A 178 7.80 7.83 -5.69
C SER A 178 7.28 7.03 -4.49
N PHE A 179 7.73 7.37 -3.28
CA PHE A 179 7.31 6.69 -2.03
C PHE A 179 5.79 6.61 -1.90
N GLY A 180 5.06 7.70 -2.13
CA GLY A 180 3.59 7.70 -2.13
C GLY A 180 2.92 6.85 -3.21
N SER A 181 3.70 6.18 -4.05
CA SER A 181 3.21 5.26 -5.09
C SER A 181 3.49 3.78 -4.79
N THR A 182 4.27 3.49 -3.76
CA THR A 182 4.70 2.12 -3.40
C THR A 182 3.55 1.21 -2.97
N HIS A 183 2.44 1.78 -2.55
CA HIS A 183 1.20 1.06 -2.22
C HIS A 183 0.39 0.60 -3.45
N LYS A 184 0.78 0.97 -4.68
CA LYS A 184 0.06 0.61 -5.92
C LYS A 184 0.87 -0.34 -6.78
N VAL A 185 0.49 -1.62 -6.83
CA VAL A 185 1.16 -2.65 -7.62
C VAL A 185 1.31 -2.25 -9.09
N THR A 186 0.29 -1.64 -9.68
CA THR A 186 0.35 -1.18 -11.09
C THR A 186 1.43 -0.12 -11.33
N ARG A 187 1.66 0.79 -10.38
CA ARG A 187 2.74 1.79 -10.48
C ARG A 187 4.09 1.17 -10.27
N TYR A 188 4.18 0.24 -9.36
CA TYR A 188 5.36 -0.55 -9.11
C TYR A 188 5.82 -1.33 -10.35
N PHE A 189 4.91 -2.10 -10.96
CA PHE A 189 5.21 -2.77 -12.23
C PHE A 189 5.58 -1.81 -13.35
N ARG A 190 4.89 -0.68 -13.47
CA ARG A 190 5.25 0.36 -14.43
C ARG A 190 6.68 0.89 -14.22
N GLY A 191 7.08 1.09 -12.97
CA GLY A 191 8.45 1.50 -12.63
C GLY A 191 9.49 0.45 -13.05
N LEU A 192 9.26 -0.82 -12.69
CA LEU A 192 10.13 -1.94 -13.09
C LEU A 192 10.27 -2.08 -14.61
N MET A 193 9.17 -1.94 -15.34
CA MET A 193 9.18 -1.97 -16.81
C MET A 193 9.89 -0.75 -17.38
N GLY A 194 9.62 0.45 -16.86
CA GLY A 194 10.21 1.70 -17.34
C GLY A 194 11.73 1.75 -17.18
N ARG A 195 12.30 1.04 -16.22
CA ARG A 195 13.76 0.92 -16.06
C ARG A 195 14.45 0.03 -17.11
N ARG A 196 13.69 -0.74 -17.87
CA ARG A 196 14.19 -1.74 -18.83
C ARG A 196 13.93 -1.37 -20.27
N THR A 197 13.31 -0.23 -20.53
CA THR A 197 12.96 0.20 -21.87
C THR A 197 12.94 1.72 -21.98
N ASP A 198 13.36 2.22 -23.13
CA ASP A 198 13.20 3.62 -23.50
C ASP A 198 11.81 3.91 -24.11
N LEU A 199 10.95 2.90 -24.21
CA LEU A 199 9.58 3.07 -24.71
C LEU A 199 8.79 3.98 -23.78
N LYS A 200 8.35 5.10 -24.32
CA LYS A 200 7.43 6.00 -23.61
C LYS A 200 6.07 5.34 -23.47
N ALA A 201 5.53 5.34 -22.27
CA ALA A 201 4.14 4.96 -22.10
C ALA A 201 3.27 5.90 -22.94
N PRO A 202 2.28 5.39 -23.71
CA PRO A 202 1.36 6.26 -24.41
C PRO A 202 0.69 7.20 -23.41
N SER A 203 0.51 8.45 -23.80
CA SER A 203 -0.30 9.40 -23.02
C SER A 203 -1.68 8.75 -22.81
N SER A 204 -2.15 8.76 -21.59
CA SER A 204 -3.33 8.00 -21.15
C SER A 204 -4.65 8.58 -21.66
N TYR A 205 -4.79 8.81 -22.96
CA TYR A 205 -6.10 8.94 -23.54
C TYR A 205 -6.67 7.53 -23.70
N MET A 206 -7.55 7.13 -22.78
CA MET A 206 -8.30 5.90 -22.91
C MET A 206 -9.74 6.27 -23.23
N GLU A 207 -10.16 5.96 -24.44
CA GLU A 207 -11.55 5.67 -24.71
C GLU A 207 -12.07 4.62 -23.72
N GLN A 208 -13.36 4.60 -23.48
CA GLN A 208 -14.00 3.71 -22.50
C GLN A 208 -13.41 2.29 -22.56
N ARG A 209 -12.90 1.83 -21.42
CA ARG A 209 -12.41 0.45 -21.31
C ARG A 209 -13.60 -0.49 -21.51
N PRO A 210 -13.54 -1.42 -22.46
CA PRO A 210 -14.56 -2.45 -22.53
C PRO A 210 -14.57 -3.24 -21.22
N GLU A 211 -15.74 -3.57 -20.72
CA GLU A 211 -15.87 -4.46 -19.56
C GLU A 211 -15.17 -5.79 -19.85
N LEU A 212 -14.11 -6.05 -19.09
CA LEU A 212 -13.41 -7.32 -19.14
C LEU A 212 -14.17 -8.30 -18.25
N GLN A 213 -14.86 -9.25 -18.82
CA GLN A 213 -15.29 -10.42 -18.07
C GLN A 213 -14.05 -11.26 -17.74
N ALA A 214 -13.66 -11.24 -16.48
CA ALA A 214 -12.55 -12.04 -15.96
C ALA A 214 -13.08 -13.02 -14.92
N ALA A 215 -12.32 -14.09 -14.66
CA ALA A 215 -12.57 -15.04 -13.59
C ALA A 215 -13.94 -15.73 -13.67
N TRP A 216 -14.13 -16.59 -14.67
CA TRP A 216 -15.24 -17.52 -14.62
C TRP A 216 -15.06 -18.47 -13.44
N VAL A 217 -16.05 -18.49 -12.54
CA VAL A 217 -16.10 -19.41 -11.40
C VAL A 217 -17.26 -20.36 -11.66
N MET A 218 -16.98 -21.65 -11.64
CA MET A 218 -18.02 -22.68 -11.78
C MET A 218 -18.98 -22.59 -10.58
N PRO A 219 -20.29 -22.58 -10.79
CA PRO A 219 -21.25 -22.58 -9.70
C PRO A 219 -21.00 -23.77 -8.76
N PRO A 220 -20.97 -23.56 -7.43
CA PRO A 220 -20.78 -24.65 -6.49
C PRO A 220 -21.98 -25.59 -6.49
N VAL A 221 -21.74 -26.88 -6.39
CA VAL A 221 -22.79 -27.88 -6.11
C VAL A 221 -23.02 -27.85 -4.62
N ALA A 222 -24.22 -27.47 -4.20
CA ALA A 222 -24.59 -27.42 -2.78
C ALA A 222 -24.62 -28.83 -2.15
N GLY A 223 -24.10 -28.97 -0.94
CA GLY A 223 -24.10 -30.22 -0.20
C GLY A 223 -22.77 -30.51 0.50
N ARG A 224 -22.74 -31.63 1.20
CA ARG A 224 -21.52 -32.20 1.78
C ARG A 224 -20.84 -33.11 0.76
N HIS A 225 -19.56 -32.86 0.50
CA HIS A 225 -18.76 -33.66 -0.41
C HIS A 225 -17.64 -34.37 0.36
N GLU A 226 -17.44 -35.66 0.05
CA GLU A 226 -16.38 -36.50 0.65
C GLU A 226 -15.32 -36.82 -0.42
N GLY A 227 -14.07 -37.04 0.00
CA GLY A 227 -12.98 -37.36 -0.91
C GLY A 227 -12.55 -36.20 -1.81
N VAL A 228 -12.67 -34.97 -1.36
CA VAL A 228 -12.33 -33.76 -2.13
C VAL A 228 -10.82 -33.60 -2.21
N ALA A 229 -10.30 -33.49 -3.44
CA ALA A 229 -8.91 -33.11 -3.71
C ALA A 229 -8.86 -31.66 -4.18
N LEU A 230 -8.04 -30.83 -3.51
CA LEU A 230 -7.79 -29.46 -3.90
C LEU A 230 -6.48 -29.37 -4.70
N VAL A 231 -6.55 -28.86 -5.91
CA VAL A 231 -5.37 -28.63 -6.76
C VAL A 231 -5.33 -27.17 -7.17
N ASP A 232 -4.20 -26.52 -6.99
CA ASP A 232 -3.96 -25.15 -7.40
C ASP A 232 -2.70 -25.02 -8.25
N PHE A 233 -2.72 -24.07 -9.20
CA PHE A 233 -1.57 -23.76 -10.05
C PHE A 233 -0.69 -22.73 -9.37
N ALA A 234 0.51 -23.15 -8.97
CA ALA A 234 1.49 -22.22 -8.42
C ALA A 234 1.78 -21.06 -9.38
N SER A 235 1.48 -19.83 -8.96
CA SER A 235 1.72 -18.61 -9.77
C SER A 235 1.14 -18.68 -11.18
N LEU A 236 -0.14 -19.07 -11.34
CA LEU A 236 -0.77 -19.33 -12.63
C LEU A 236 -0.55 -18.22 -13.66
N TYR A 237 -0.93 -16.97 -13.37
CA TYR A 237 -0.77 -15.86 -14.31
C TYR A 237 0.70 -15.57 -14.68
N PRO A 238 1.63 -15.45 -13.73
CA PRO A 238 3.06 -15.32 -14.04
C PRO A 238 3.58 -16.43 -14.97
N ASN A 239 3.23 -17.67 -14.70
CA ASN A 239 3.68 -18.80 -15.53
C ASN A 239 3.07 -18.79 -16.93
N ILE A 240 1.83 -18.39 -17.10
CA ILE A 240 1.23 -18.21 -18.42
C ILE A 240 1.93 -17.08 -19.19
N ILE A 241 2.20 -15.95 -18.54
CA ILE A 241 2.94 -14.83 -19.16
C ILE A 241 4.33 -15.29 -19.64
N LEU A 242 5.02 -16.09 -18.84
CA LEU A 242 6.35 -16.61 -19.20
C LEU A 242 6.29 -17.63 -20.31
N SER A 243 5.47 -18.68 -20.17
CA SER A 243 5.42 -19.81 -21.09
C SER A 243 4.90 -19.43 -22.48
N ALA A 244 3.99 -18.47 -22.55
CA ALA A 244 3.44 -17.96 -23.81
C ALA A 244 4.13 -16.66 -24.28
N ASN A 245 5.14 -16.18 -23.57
CA ASN A 245 5.84 -14.93 -23.87
C ASN A 245 4.92 -13.74 -24.11
N LEU A 246 3.84 -13.63 -23.28
CA LEU A 246 2.77 -12.65 -23.46
C LEU A 246 3.26 -11.22 -23.15
N CYS A 247 3.47 -10.46 -24.19
CA CYS A 247 3.87 -9.06 -24.07
C CYS A 247 3.48 -8.28 -25.34
N TYR A 248 3.22 -6.98 -25.18
CA TYR A 248 3.02 -6.11 -26.33
C TYR A 248 4.28 -5.99 -27.21
N THR A 249 5.47 -6.23 -26.64
CA THR A 249 6.74 -6.21 -27.40
C THR A 249 6.99 -7.50 -28.20
N THR A 250 6.22 -8.54 -27.96
CA THR A 250 6.29 -9.83 -28.66
C THR A 250 5.06 -10.12 -29.49
N LEU A 251 4.03 -9.26 -29.41
CA LEU A 251 2.84 -9.35 -30.26
C LEU A 251 3.23 -9.03 -31.71
N VAL A 252 2.78 -9.88 -32.65
CA VAL A 252 3.00 -9.73 -34.11
C VAL A 252 1.70 -9.96 -34.86
N ASP A 253 1.65 -9.47 -36.10
CA ASP A 253 0.40 -9.45 -36.88
C ASP A 253 0.03 -10.80 -37.49
N SER A 254 0.98 -11.71 -37.65
CA SER A 254 0.76 -13.00 -38.29
C SER A 254 1.53 -14.14 -37.63
N GLY A 255 1.02 -15.35 -37.81
CA GLY A 255 1.69 -16.58 -37.41
C GLY A 255 2.89 -16.91 -38.29
N GLY A 256 3.74 -17.84 -37.84
CA GLY A 256 4.93 -18.30 -38.55
C GLY A 256 5.83 -19.17 -37.68
N GLU A 257 7.05 -19.38 -38.10
CA GLU A 257 8.05 -20.10 -37.33
C GLU A 257 8.38 -19.33 -36.04
N ASN A 258 8.53 -20.05 -34.93
CA ASN A 258 8.77 -19.48 -33.60
C ASN A 258 7.67 -18.49 -33.12
N ILE A 259 6.44 -18.66 -33.57
CA ILE A 259 5.29 -17.86 -33.18
C ILE A 259 4.22 -18.73 -32.54
N LEU A 260 3.86 -18.40 -31.30
CA LEU A 260 2.71 -18.99 -30.61
C LEU A 260 1.45 -18.29 -31.05
N THR A 261 0.50 -19.05 -31.58
CA THR A 261 -0.81 -18.54 -31.98
C THR A 261 -1.87 -18.99 -30.98
N ILE A 262 -2.56 -18.04 -30.36
CA ILE A 262 -3.65 -18.32 -29.43
C ILE A 262 -4.95 -17.76 -30.00
N LYS A 263 -5.97 -18.61 -30.09
CA LYS A 263 -7.33 -18.20 -30.42
C LYS A 263 -8.10 -17.95 -29.13
N VAL A 264 -8.53 -16.73 -28.94
CA VAL A 264 -9.41 -16.34 -27.84
C VAL A 264 -10.83 -16.31 -28.35
N PRO A 265 -11.76 -17.08 -27.77
CA PRO A 265 -13.15 -17.08 -28.21
C PRO A 265 -13.78 -15.70 -27.91
N PRO A 266 -14.76 -15.27 -28.72
CA PRO A 266 -15.49 -14.05 -28.42
C PRO A 266 -16.28 -14.21 -27.12
N LYS A 267 -16.53 -13.11 -26.45
CA LYS A 267 -17.46 -13.07 -25.33
C LYS A 267 -18.89 -13.05 -25.85
N TYR A 268 -19.77 -13.62 -25.07
CA TYR A 268 -21.19 -13.64 -25.38
C TYR A 268 -21.95 -12.82 -24.35
N ASP A 269 -22.87 -11.99 -24.78
CA ASP A 269 -23.82 -11.31 -23.92
C ASP A 269 -24.65 -12.34 -23.18
N SER A 270 -24.69 -12.26 -21.85
CA SER A 270 -25.39 -13.25 -21.00
C SER A 270 -26.93 -13.24 -21.19
N LYS A 271 -27.49 -12.16 -21.71
CA LYS A 271 -28.94 -11.99 -21.92
C LYS A 271 -29.38 -12.38 -23.33
N THR A 272 -28.56 -12.07 -24.31
CA THR A 272 -28.90 -12.25 -25.72
C THR A 272 -28.22 -13.46 -26.36
N GLY A 273 -27.17 -14.01 -25.75
CA GLY A 273 -26.37 -15.09 -26.31
C GLY A 273 -25.57 -14.70 -27.56
N THR A 274 -25.51 -13.40 -27.89
CA THR A 274 -24.78 -12.91 -29.06
C THR A 274 -23.34 -12.58 -28.72
N ALA A 275 -22.43 -12.83 -29.69
CA ALA A 275 -21.02 -12.47 -29.51
C ALA A 275 -20.86 -10.94 -29.43
N ILE A 276 -20.12 -10.48 -28.43
CA ILE A 276 -19.84 -9.05 -28.23
C ILE A 276 -18.74 -8.64 -29.23
N PRO A 277 -19.00 -7.67 -30.13
CA PRO A 277 -18.04 -7.22 -31.11
C PRO A 277 -16.74 -6.72 -30.45
N GLY A 278 -15.60 -6.99 -31.09
CA GLY A 278 -14.28 -6.58 -30.61
C GLY A 278 -13.75 -7.41 -29.43
N THR A 279 -14.45 -8.46 -29.01
CA THR A 279 -13.97 -9.43 -28.02
C THR A 279 -13.53 -10.71 -28.71
N GLY A 280 -12.46 -11.32 -28.19
CA GLY A 280 -11.86 -12.50 -28.82
C GLY A 280 -11.00 -12.15 -30.05
N GLY A 281 -10.44 -13.16 -30.66
CA GLY A 281 -9.57 -13.02 -31.83
C GLY A 281 -8.42 -14.02 -31.85
N THR A 282 -7.63 -13.94 -32.89
CA THR A 282 -6.40 -14.71 -33.00
C THR A 282 -5.23 -13.79 -32.77
N PHE A 283 -4.38 -14.16 -31.84
CA PHE A 283 -3.22 -13.37 -31.44
C PHE A 283 -1.96 -14.20 -31.62
N HIS A 284 -0.85 -13.54 -31.97
CA HIS A 284 0.40 -14.16 -32.33
C HIS A 284 1.52 -13.55 -31.50
N TRP A 285 2.28 -14.38 -30.77
CA TRP A 285 3.44 -13.94 -29.97
C TRP A 285 4.68 -14.67 -30.41
N ARG A 286 5.72 -13.90 -30.74
CA ARG A 286 7.04 -14.46 -31.06
C ARG A 286 7.67 -15.11 -29.82
N GLN A 287 8.36 -16.25 -30.04
CA GLN A 287 8.97 -17.05 -28.97
C GLN A 287 10.49 -17.03 -29.01
N ASP A 288 11.09 -16.47 -30.06
CA ASP A 288 12.54 -16.43 -30.27
C ASP A 288 13.26 -15.36 -29.42
N LYS A 289 12.52 -14.36 -28.92
CA LYS A 289 13.04 -13.30 -28.06
C LYS A 289 12.10 -13.03 -26.90
N MET A 290 12.63 -13.07 -25.67
CA MET A 290 11.84 -12.79 -24.46
C MET A 290 11.31 -11.35 -24.48
N GLY A 291 10.03 -11.21 -24.19
CA GLY A 291 9.35 -9.91 -24.10
C GLY A 291 9.72 -9.16 -22.83
N LEU A 292 9.43 -7.86 -22.82
CA LEU A 292 9.69 -6.99 -21.67
C LEU A 292 8.96 -7.46 -20.41
N LEU A 293 7.65 -7.71 -20.49
CA LEU A 293 6.85 -8.17 -19.34
C LEU A 293 7.30 -9.54 -18.83
N PRO A 294 7.47 -10.57 -19.68
CA PRO A 294 8.04 -11.86 -19.26
C PRO A 294 9.39 -11.72 -18.57
N SER A 295 10.30 -10.86 -19.05
CA SER A 295 11.60 -10.65 -18.41
C SER A 295 11.47 -10.10 -16.99
N VAL A 296 10.58 -9.14 -16.76
CA VAL A 296 10.31 -8.60 -15.41
C VAL A 296 9.70 -9.65 -14.51
N VAL A 297 8.70 -10.39 -15.01
CA VAL A 297 8.02 -11.45 -14.27
C VAL A 297 9.00 -12.58 -13.89
N LYS A 298 9.88 -12.97 -14.79
CA LYS A 298 10.91 -13.97 -14.52
C LYS A 298 11.80 -13.55 -13.36
N ASP A 299 12.36 -12.36 -13.42
CA ASP A 299 13.26 -11.87 -12.36
C ASP A 299 12.55 -11.77 -11.00
N MET A 300 11.28 -11.36 -10.99
CA MET A 300 10.49 -11.31 -9.76
C MET A 300 10.25 -12.72 -9.18
N LEU A 301 9.98 -13.71 -10.01
CA LEU A 301 9.83 -15.09 -9.57
C LEU A 301 11.15 -15.68 -9.06
N ASP A 302 12.26 -15.39 -9.75
CA ASP A 302 13.60 -15.84 -9.35
C ASP A 302 14.00 -15.20 -8.00
N LEU A 303 13.77 -13.89 -7.83
CA LEU A 303 13.98 -13.21 -6.54
C LEU A 303 13.10 -13.78 -5.44
N ARG A 304 11.82 -13.99 -5.71
CA ARG A 304 10.89 -14.60 -4.74
C ARG A 304 11.38 -15.98 -4.30
N LYS A 305 11.80 -16.81 -5.24
CA LYS A 305 12.32 -18.16 -4.94
C LYS A 305 13.58 -18.08 -4.06
N LYS A 306 14.51 -17.19 -4.41
CA LYS A 306 15.75 -16.96 -3.63
C LYS A 306 15.44 -16.53 -2.20
N TYR A 307 14.63 -15.48 -2.02
CA TYR A 307 14.34 -14.97 -0.68
C TYR A 307 13.48 -15.94 0.14
N LYS A 308 12.60 -16.71 -0.50
CA LYS A 308 11.84 -17.76 0.19
C LYS A 308 12.75 -18.88 0.70
N SER A 309 13.78 -19.26 -0.06
CA SER A 309 14.80 -20.23 0.40
C SER A 309 15.56 -19.70 1.62
N LEU A 310 16.07 -18.45 1.52
CA LEU A 310 16.78 -17.80 2.63
C LEU A 310 15.92 -17.64 3.90
N MET A 311 14.62 -17.42 3.74
CA MET A 311 13.70 -17.36 4.87
C MET A 311 13.61 -18.72 5.59
N TYR A 312 13.46 -19.80 4.87
CA TYR A 312 13.42 -21.14 5.48
C TYR A 312 14.77 -21.52 6.13
N GLU A 313 15.89 -21.15 5.51
CA GLU A 313 17.22 -21.38 6.10
C GLU A 313 17.43 -20.59 7.41
N ALA A 314 16.82 -19.40 7.54
CA ALA A 314 16.87 -18.62 8.76
C ALA A 314 15.96 -19.19 9.86
N ASP A 315 14.74 -19.65 9.50
CA ASP A 315 13.80 -20.27 10.45
C ASP A 315 14.34 -21.62 11.01
N ASP A 316 15.15 -22.34 10.22
CA ASP A 316 15.79 -23.61 10.67
C ASP A 316 17.02 -23.36 11.55
N ALA A 317 17.53 -22.13 11.67
CA ALA A 317 18.72 -21.77 12.43
C ALA A 317 18.43 -21.27 13.86
N ASP A 318 17.18 -20.96 14.19
CA ASP A 318 16.66 -20.59 15.51
C ASP A 318 16.06 -21.83 16.24
#